data_58731ebc6c2f5884067b966c2152328d
#
_entry.id   58731ebc6c2f5884067b966c2152328d
#
_cell.length_a   1.000
_cell.length_b   1.000
_cell.length_c   1.000
_cell.angle_alpha   90.00
_cell.angle_beta   90.00
_cell.angle_gamma   90.00
#
_symmetry.space_group_name_H-M   'P 1'
#
loop_
_entity.id
_entity.type
_entity.pdbx_description
1 polymer ?
#
loop_
_entity_poly.entity_id
_entity_poly.type
_entity_poly.pdbx_seq_one_letter_code
_entity_poly.pdbx_strand_id
1 'polypeptide(L)'
;MRIIAGSARGRPVAVPGSGVRPTADRVRESLFSILETYVEDWEQERVLDVYAGSGALGLEARSRGAGSAVFVESDRRTAAVLESNCASLDLQGEVLRMPAGRLGRPSAPATLVFLDPPYALADSEVSE
;
A
#
# COMPACT_ATOMS: atom_id res chain seq x y z
N MET A 1 -8.41 -10.69 0.73
CA MET A 1 -8.47 -9.25 0.44
C MET A 1 -8.55 -9.03 -1.06
N ARG A 2 -9.32 -8.08 -1.50
CA ARG A 2 -9.50 -7.83 -2.93
C ARG A 2 -9.37 -6.34 -3.24
N ILE A 3 -8.93 -6.04 -4.44
CA ILE A 3 -8.94 -4.67 -4.96
C ILE A 3 -10.40 -4.22 -5.14
N ILE A 4 -10.69 -3.00 -4.71
CA ILE A 4 -12.06 -2.48 -4.68
C ILE A 4 -12.45 -1.87 -6.02
N ALA A 5 -11.59 -1.09 -6.62
CA ALA A 5 -11.91 -0.35 -7.83
C ALA A 5 -10.71 -0.27 -8.78
N GLY A 6 -10.94 0.19 -10.00
CA GLY A 6 -9.91 0.44 -10.98
C GLY A 6 -9.62 -0.75 -11.87
N SER A 7 -8.44 -0.76 -12.47
CA SER A 7 -8.07 -1.76 -13.48
C SER A 7 -7.98 -3.18 -12.95
N ALA A 8 -7.69 -3.34 -11.65
CA ALA A 8 -7.58 -4.65 -11.01
C ALA A 8 -8.78 -4.96 -10.11
N ARG A 9 -9.89 -4.26 -10.28
CA ARG A 9 -11.10 -4.42 -9.45
C ARG A 9 -11.48 -5.90 -9.31
N GLY A 10 -11.74 -6.30 -8.06
CA GLY A 10 -12.21 -7.65 -7.74
C GLY A 10 -11.12 -8.71 -7.67
N ARG A 11 -9.89 -8.38 -8.06
CA ARG A 11 -8.79 -9.34 -8.05
C ARG A 11 -8.21 -9.48 -6.66
N PRO A 12 -7.78 -10.70 -6.31
CA PRO A 12 -7.30 -10.95 -4.95
C PRO A 12 -5.92 -10.36 -4.69
N VAL A 13 -5.72 -9.92 -3.45
CA VAL A 13 -4.43 -9.50 -2.92
C VAL A 13 -4.04 -10.54 -1.87
N ALA A 14 -2.93 -11.23 -2.09
CA ALA A 14 -2.46 -12.21 -1.13
C ALA A 14 -1.93 -11.50 0.13
N VAL A 15 -2.22 -12.08 1.28
CA VAL A 15 -1.83 -11.54 2.58
C VAL A 15 -0.99 -12.59 3.29
N PRO A 16 0.16 -12.22 3.88
CA PRO A 16 0.94 -13.18 4.65
C PRO A 16 0.16 -13.65 5.88
N GLY A 17 0.22 -14.94 6.15
CA GLY A 17 -0.49 -15.53 7.28
C GLY A 17 -1.97 -15.72 6.99
N SER A 18 -2.78 -15.82 8.06
CA SER A 18 -4.14 -16.32 7.97
C SER A 18 -5.21 -15.25 7.89
N GLY A 19 -4.88 -14.00 7.59
CA GLY A 19 -5.82 -13.01 8.04
C GLY A 19 -6.53 -12.16 7.05
N VAL A 20 -7.64 -12.61 6.50
CA VAL A 20 -8.60 -11.67 5.91
C VAL A 20 -9.30 -10.96 7.06
N ARG A 21 -9.18 -9.63 7.09
CA ARG A 21 -9.90 -8.81 8.08
C ARG A 21 -11.00 -8.05 7.36
N PRO A 22 -12.26 -8.43 7.53
CA PRO A 22 -13.37 -7.68 6.92
C PRO A 22 -13.37 -6.20 7.30
N THR A 23 -12.96 -5.89 8.55
CA THR A 23 -12.84 -4.52 9.02
C THR A 23 -11.80 -3.74 8.23
N ALA A 24 -10.68 -4.38 7.89
CA ALA A 24 -9.64 -3.73 7.10
C ALA A 24 -10.13 -3.36 5.71
N ASP A 25 -10.95 -4.21 5.09
CA ASP A 25 -11.53 -3.92 3.78
C ASP A 25 -12.47 -2.71 3.84
N ARG A 26 -13.28 -2.63 4.89
CA ARG A 26 -14.19 -1.48 5.09
C ARG A 26 -13.43 -0.19 5.31
N VAL A 27 -12.38 -0.25 6.13
CA VAL A 27 -11.55 0.92 6.40
C VAL A 27 -10.89 1.40 5.10
N ARG A 28 -10.36 0.47 4.32
CA ARG A 28 -9.73 0.81 3.04
C ARG A 28 -10.74 1.42 2.07
N GLU A 29 -11.94 0.85 1.99
CA GLU A 29 -13.01 1.38 1.16
C GLU A 29 -13.37 2.81 1.56
N SER A 30 -13.54 3.04 2.86
CA SER A 30 -13.86 4.38 3.39
C SER A 30 -12.74 5.38 3.09
N LEU A 31 -11.49 4.97 3.29
CA LEU A 31 -10.33 5.81 3.02
C LEU A 31 -10.30 6.24 1.55
N PHE A 32 -10.45 5.29 0.64
CA PHE A 32 -10.41 5.63 -0.79
C PHE A 32 -11.63 6.40 -1.25
N SER A 33 -12.78 6.21 -0.63
CA SER A 33 -13.93 7.07 -0.89
C SER A 33 -13.63 8.52 -0.56
N ILE A 34 -12.93 8.76 0.55
CA ILE A 34 -12.49 10.11 0.92
C ILE A 34 -11.44 10.62 -0.07
N LEU A 35 -10.44 9.81 -0.39
CA LEU A 35 -9.39 10.20 -1.32
C LEU A 35 -9.94 10.59 -2.69
N GLU A 36 -10.96 9.90 -3.16
CA GLU A 36 -11.57 10.22 -4.45
C GLU A 36 -12.14 11.64 -4.49
N THR A 37 -12.48 12.21 -3.35
CA THR A 37 -12.96 13.60 -3.30
C THR A 37 -11.82 14.62 -3.41
N TYR A 38 -10.58 14.21 -3.10
CA TYR A 38 -9.41 15.10 -3.12
C TYR A 38 -8.55 14.91 -4.35
N VAL A 39 -8.50 13.71 -4.91
CA VAL A 39 -7.65 13.40 -6.06
C VAL A 39 -8.39 13.79 -7.33
N GLU A 40 -7.84 14.76 -8.06
CA GLU A 40 -8.44 15.20 -9.32
C GLU A 40 -8.09 14.26 -10.46
N ASP A 41 -6.84 13.79 -10.49
CA ASP A 41 -6.36 12.91 -11.55
C ASP A 41 -5.35 11.93 -10.95
N TRP A 42 -5.73 10.68 -10.85
CA TRP A 42 -4.86 9.65 -10.28
C TRP A 42 -3.52 9.55 -11.01
N GLU A 43 -3.48 9.77 -12.30
CA GLU A 43 -2.21 9.68 -13.06
C GLU A 43 -1.15 10.64 -12.55
N GLN A 44 -1.55 11.75 -11.93
CA GLN A 44 -0.64 12.73 -11.36
C GLN A 44 -0.13 12.35 -9.98
N GLU A 45 -0.70 11.32 -9.38
CA GLU A 45 -0.32 10.92 -8.02
C GLU A 45 0.89 10.02 -8.01
N ARG A 46 1.85 10.38 -7.17
CA ARG A 46 3.02 9.56 -6.86
C ARG A 46 2.85 9.06 -5.44
N VAL A 47 2.62 7.75 -5.32
CA VAL A 47 2.25 7.12 -4.06
C VAL A 47 3.48 6.58 -3.34
N LEU A 48 3.56 6.83 -2.05
CA LEU A 48 4.56 6.21 -1.17
C LEU A 48 3.81 5.47 -0.06
N ASP A 49 3.97 4.16 -0.02
CA ASP A 49 3.33 3.29 0.97
C ASP A 49 4.43 2.83 1.94
N VAL A 50 4.54 3.50 3.09
CA VAL A 50 5.71 3.39 3.95
C VAL A 50 5.77 2.09 4.73
N TYR A 51 4.65 1.57 5.20
CA TYR A 51 4.58 0.27 5.87
C TYR A 51 3.71 -0.64 5.01
N ALA A 52 4.23 -1.01 3.85
CA ALA A 52 3.38 -1.50 2.79
C ALA A 52 2.71 -2.85 3.07
N GLY A 53 3.36 -3.73 3.83
CA GLY A 53 2.81 -5.06 4.05
C GLY A 53 2.60 -5.79 2.74
N SER A 54 1.41 -6.31 2.52
CA SER A 54 1.04 -6.96 1.26
C SER A 54 0.83 -5.99 0.11
N GLY A 55 0.83 -4.69 0.39
CA GLY A 55 0.66 -3.66 -0.61
C GLY A 55 -0.77 -3.21 -0.85
N ALA A 56 -1.69 -3.56 0.03
CA ALA A 56 -3.12 -3.31 -0.20
C ALA A 56 -3.44 -1.85 -0.51
N LEU A 57 -2.84 -0.89 0.20
CA LEU A 57 -3.11 0.53 0.00
C LEU A 57 -2.51 1.05 -1.29
N GLY A 58 -1.22 0.83 -1.49
CA GLY A 58 -0.54 1.30 -2.70
C GLY A 58 -1.04 0.64 -3.96
N LEU A 59 -1.37 -0.65 -3.88
CA LEU A 59 -1.92 -1.39 -5.02
C LEU A 59 -3.33 -0.91 -5.35
N GLU A 60 -4.14 -0.59 -4.33
CA GLU A 60 -5.45 0.00 -4.57
C GLU A 60 -5.32 1.33 -5.32
N ALA A 61 -4.39 2.17 -4.88
CA ALA A 61 -4.13 3.44 -5.56
C ALA A 61 -3.68 3.24 -7.01
N ARG A 62 -2.76 2.29 -7.24
CA ARG A 62 -2.31 1.98 -8.59
C ARG A 62 -3.44 1.44 -9.46
N SER A 63 -4.29 0.61 -8.89
CA SER A 63 -5.46 0.08 -9.61
C SER A 63 -6.41 1.20 -10.03
N ARG A 64 -6.53 2.23 -9.22
CA ARG A 64 -7.37 3.40 -9.54
C ARG A 64 -6.71 4.36 -10.52
N GLY A 65 -5.46 4.12 -10.86
CA GLY A 65 -4.77 4.87 -11.91
C GLY A 65 -3.57 5.69 -11.47
N ALA A 66 -3.15 5.61 -10.19
CA ALA A 66 -1.99 6.37 -9.72
C ALA A 66 -0.80 6.14 -10.65
N GLY A 67 -0.08 7.20 -10.95
CA GLY A 67 0.99 7.17 -11.95
C GLY A 67 2.19 6.34 -11.53
N SER A 68 2.47 6.28 -10.22
CA SER A 68 3.57 5.46 -9.70
C SER A 68 3.30 5.10 -8.24
N ALA A 69 3.99 4.07 -7.77
CA ALA A 69 3.95 3.69 -6.36
C ALA A 69 5.31 3.15 -5.94
N VAL A 70 5.73 3.57 -4.75
CA VAL A 70 6.91 3.04 -4.07
C VAL A 70 6.42 2.43 -2.78
N PHE A 71 6.81 1.19 -2.54
CA PHE A 71 6.43 0.43 -1.35
C PHE A 71 7.66 0.21 -0.49
N VAL A 72 7.55 0.52 0.80
CA VAL A 72 8.63 0.27 1.76
C VAL A 72 8.17 -0.82 2.72
N GLU A 73 8.90 -1.90 2.74
CA GLU A 73 8.59 -3.04 3.59
C GLU A 73 9.88 -3.70 4.08
N SER A 74 10.05 -3.78 5.40
CA SER A 74 11.27 -4.31 5.99
C SER A 74 11.32 -5.83 6.07
N ASP A 75 10.18 -6.49 6.17
CA ASP A 75 10.13 -7.94 6.30
C ASP A 75 10.29 -8.61 4.94
N ARG A 76 11.33 -9.45 4.82
CA ARG A 76 11.67 -10.10 3.55
C ARG A 76 10.53 -10.94 2.99
N ARG A 77 9.88 -11.72 3.85
CA ARG A 77 8.81 -12.63 3.45
C ARG A 77 7.59 -11.84 2.96
N THR A 78 7.25 -10.81 3.69
CA THR A 78 6.13 -9.92 3.34
C THR A 78 6.43 -9.15 2.05
N ALA A 79 7.66 -8.67 1.88
CA ALA A 79 8.06 -8.00 0.65
C ALA A 79 7.94 -8.92 -0.57
N ALA A 80 8.25 -10.22 -0.40
CA ALA A 80 8.10 -11.18 -1.47
C ALA A 80 6.64 -11.37 -1.86
N VAL A 81 5.72 -11.38 -0.88
CA VAL A 81 4.29 -11.44 -1.13
C VAL A 81 3.84 -10.19 -1.89
N LEU A 82 4.32 -9.03 -1.48
CA LEU A 82 4.01 -7.76 -2.15
C LEU A 82 4.48 -7.78 -3.61
N GLU A 83 5.70 -8.22 -3.87
CA GLU A 83 6.20 -8.32 -5.23
C GLU A 83 5.37 -9.28 -6.09
N SER A 84 4.95 -10.39 -5.49
CA SER A 84 4.06 -11.34 -6.14
C SER A 84 2.69 -10.71 -6.46
N ASN A 85 2.17 -9.90 -5.56
CA ASN A 85 0.91 -9.18 -5.79
C ASN A 85 1.03 -8.19 -6.94
N CYS A 86 2.13 -7.44 -7.00
CA CYS A 86 2.37 -6.52 -8.12
C CYS A 86 2.34 -7.28 -9.45
N ALA A 87 3.00 -8.42 -9.51
CA ALA A 87 3.06 -9.22 -10.72
C ALA A 87 1.69 -9.79 -11.09
N SER A 88 0.98 -10.37 -10.12
CA SER A 88 -0.30 -11.02 -10.39
C SER A 88 -1.40 -10.04 -10.79
N LEU A 89 -1.32 -8.81 -10.29
CA LEU A 89 -2.31 -7.76 -10.59
C LEU A 89 -1.90 -6.92 -11.80
N ASP A 90 -0.72 -7.18 -12.35
CA ASP A 90 -0.13 -6.37 -13.43
C ASP A 90 -0.11 -4.89 -13.07
N LEU A 91 0.30 -4.60 -11.83
CA LEU A 91 0.46 -3.24 -11.32
C LEU A 91 1.91 -3.03 -10.95
N GLN A 92 2.57 -2.12 -11.64
CA GLN A 92 3.97 -1.85 -11.38
C GLN A 92 4.16 -1.04 -10.10
N GLY A 93 5.22 -1.36 -9.38
CA GLY A 93 5.62 -0.61 -8.19
C GLY A 93 7.06 -0.93 -7.86
N GLU A 94 7.72 0.02 -7.22
CA GLU A 94 9.08 -0.20 -6.72
C GLU A 94 8.98 -0.66 -5.28
N VAL A 95 9.57 -1.81 -4.97
CA VAL A 95 9.56 -2.37 -3.62
C VAL A 95 10.94 -2.19 -2.99
N LEU A 96 10.99 -1.41 -1.92
CA LEU A 96 12.21 -1.17 -1.17
C LEU A 96 12.18 -1.99 0.11
N ARG A 97 13.07 -2.99 0.19
CA ARG A 97 13.17 -3.87 1.35
C ARG A 97 14.05 -3.23 2.40
N MET A 98 13.49 -2.30 3.15
CA MET A 98 14.25 -1.58 4.16
C MET A 98 13.33 -1.11 5.27
N PRO A 99 13.87 -0.81 6.46
CA PRO A 99 13.10 -0.15 7.50
C PRO A 99 12.70 1.25 7.06
N ALA A 100 11.50 1.69 7.46
CA ALA A 100 11.00 3.02 7.12
C ALA A 100 11.97 4.13 7.56
N GLY A 101 12.66 3.94 8.69
CA GLY A 101 13.61 4.91 9.20
C GLY A 101 14.85 5.12 8.34
N ARG A 102 15.11 4.23 7.39
CA ARG A 102 16.24 4.37 6.47
C ARG A 102 15.85 4.95 5.12
N LEU A 103 14.58 5.25 4.95
CA LEU A 103 14.12 5.82 3.70
C LEU A 103 14.77 7.18 3.47
N GLY A 104 15.46 7.29 2.37
CA GLY A 104 16.11 8.54 1.99
C GLY A 104 15.14 9.46 1.26
N ARG A 105 15.69 10.59 0.79
CA ARG A 105 14.90 11.53 0.02
C ARG A 105 14.64 10.95 -1.37
N PRO A 106 13.38 10.87 -1.83
CA PRO A 106 13.08 10.34 -3.15
C PRO A 106 13.53 11.31 -4.26
N SER A 107 13.77 10.76 -5.43
CA SER A 107 14.15 11.56 -6.60
C SER A 107 13.01 12.47 -7.05
N ALA A 108 11.78 12.06 -6.82
CA ALA A 108 10.59 12.87 -7.03
C ALA A 108 9.73 12.83 -5.77
N PRO A 109 9.18 13.96 -5.31
CA PRO A 109 8.39 13.96 -4.09
C PRO A 109 7.10 13.17 -4.27
N ALA A 110 6.71 12.43 -3.22
CA ALA A 110 5.43 11.77 -3.18
C ALA A 110 4.31 12.80 -3.05
N THR A 111 3.20 12.53 -3.70
CA THR A 111 2.01 13.37 -3.59
C THR A 111 0.97 12.76 -2.65
N LEU A 112 1.07 11.46 -2.41
CA LEU A 112 0.18 10.73 -1.51
C LEU A 112 1.00 9.72 -0.73
N VAL A 113 0.99 9.84 0.60
CA VAL A 113 1.77 8.99 1.48
C VAL A 113 0.83 8.23 2.40
N PHE A 114 0.97 6.90 2.41
CA PHE A 114 0.28 6.06 3.37
C PHE A 114 1.24 5.70 4.50
N LEU A 115 0.79 5.90 5.74
CA LEU A 115 1.54 5.57 6.94
C LEU A 115 0.65 4.72 7.83
N ASP A 116 0.78 3.40 7.69
CA ASP A 116 -0.02 2.45 8.46
C ASP A 116 0.92 1.50 9.21
N PRO A 117 1.56 1.97 10.30
CA PRO A 117 2.54 1.16 11.02
C PRO A 117 1.91 -0.07 11.66
N PRO A 118 2.69 -1.14 11.86
CA PRO A 118 2.17 -2.37 12.45
C PRO A 118 1.91 -2.19 13.94
N TYR A 119 0.67 -1.89 14.29
CA TYR A 119 0.28 -1.63 15.68
C TYR A 119 0.48 -2.82 16.61
N ALA A 120 0.48 -4.03 16.06
CA ALA A 120 0.73 -5.23 16.88
C ALA A 120 2.10 -5.22 17.53
N LEU A 121 3.00 -4.36 17.06
CA LEU A 121 4.33 -4.32 17.58
C LEU A 121 4.43 -3.61 18.88
N ALA A 122 3.42 -2.93 19.31
CA ALA A 122 4.00 -2.13 20.25
C ALA A 122 3.21 -1.09 20.88
N ASP A 123 2.34 -1.48 21.68
CA ASP A 123 1.83 -0.54 22.63
C ASP A 123 2.96 0.16 23.37
N SER A 124 4.01 -0.57 23.70
CA SER A 124 5.14 0.01 24.41
C SER A 124 5.99 0.94 23.55
N GLU A 125 6.14 0.67 22.28
CA GLU A 125 6.93 1.53 21.40
C GLU A 125 6.14 2.72 20.89
N VAL A 126 4.88 2.52 20.62
CA VAL A 126 4.02 3.58 20.11
C VAL A 126 3.66 4.58 21.21
N SER A 127 3.56 4.14 22.46
CA SER A 127 3.21 5.01 23.57
C SER A 127 4.36 5.91 24.02
N GLU A 128 5.53 5.66 23.55
CA GLU A 128 6.69 6.49 23.84
C GLU A 128 6.84 7.59 22.81
#